data_95208aefd63a8aa7a2e25ba1da6c1f04
#
_entry.id   95208aefd63a8aa7a2e25ba1da6c1f04
#
_cell.length_a   1.000
_cell.length_b   1.000
_cell.length_c   1.000
_cell.angle_alpha   90.00
_cell.angle_beta   90.00
_cell.angle_gamma   90.00
#
_symmetry.space_group_name_H-M   'P 1'
#
loop_
_entity.id
_entity.type
_entity.pdbx_description
1 polymer ?
#
loop_
_entity_poly.entity_id
_entity_poly.type
_entity_poly.pdbx_seq_one_letter_code
_entity_poly.pdbx_strand_id
1 'polypeptide(L)'
;MYFALRKEAFHASILSLDLDGKKESVLLRDFQMHPFRQQVQHIDFQRVDAKKKIHMKVPLHFVNAEIAPGVKTDGGIISHVLTELEIICLPADLPTAFEVDLSGLELGHSIHIADVKLPKGVELAHHHHAGDAVATVQVPRGAVEAAADAAADAAVAEAAAAASATAAAPAAAAAAPAAKK
;
A
#
# COMPACT_ATOMS: atom_id res chain seq x y z
N MET A 1 8.24 29.03 9.78
CA MET A 1 7.49 28.36 8.70
C MET A 1 8.06 26.99 8.32
N TYR A 2 9.36 26.85 7.99
CA TYR A 2 9.95 25.56 7.57
C TYR A 2 9.63 24.38 8.49
N PHE A 3 9.81 24.52 9.80
CA PHE A 3 9.50 23.45 10.77
C PHE A 3 8.00 23.13 10.91
N ALA A 4 7.14 24.12 10.64
CA ALA A 4 5.69 23.91 10.68
C ALA A 4 5.21 23.10 9.48
N LEU A 5 5.77 23.35 8.28
CA LEU A 5 5.47 22.61 7.06
C LEU A 5 5.90 21.14 7.08
N ARG A 6 6.80 20.74 7.98
CA ARG A 6 7.18 19.32 8.17
C ARG A 6 6.17 18.51 8.98
N LYS A 7 5.23 19.19 9.63
CA LYS A 7 4.17 18.53 10.39
C LYS A 7 2.98 18.29 9.48
N GLU A 8 2.55 17.06 9.34
CA GLU A 8 1.38 16.68 8.53
C GLU A 8 0.11 17.39 8.99
N ALA A 9 -0.09 17.51 10.30
CA ALA A 9 -1.22 18.23 10.86
C ALA A 9 -1.31 19.71 10.40
N PHE A 10 -0.21 20.30 9.95
CA PHE A 10 -0.22 21.68 9.44
C PHE A 10 -0.88 21.78 8.07
N HIS A 11 -0.77 20.72 7.26
CA HIS A 11 -1.35 20.70 5.91
C HIS A 11 -2.86 20.52 5.92
N ALA A 12 -3.38 19.75 6.89
CA ALA A 12 -4.81 19.45 7.01
C ALA A 12 -5.48 20.21 8.16
N SER A 13 -5.04 21.43 8.48
CA SER A 13 -5.60 22.24 9.54
C SER A 13 -5.94 23.66 9.10
N ILE A 14 -6.93 24.24 9.74
CA ILE A 14 -7.29 25.66 9.55
C ILE A 14 -6.35 26.51 10.39
N LEU A 15 -5.68 27.44 9.74
CA LEU A 15 -4.72 28.33 10.35
C LEU A 15 -5.33 29.71 10.55
N SER A 16 -4.93 30.39 11.60
CA SER A 16 -5.25 31.80 11.82
C SER A 16 -4.07 32.65 11.37
N LEU A 17 -4.24 33.38 10.29
CA LEU A 17 -3.24 34.31 9.76
C LEU A 17 -3.53 35.70 10.26
N ASP A 18 -2.53 36.35 10.85
CA ASP A 18 -2.59 37.74 11.26
C ASP A 18 -1.96 38.63 10.18
N LEU A 19 -2.77 39.47 9.57
CA LEU A 19 -2.37 40.45 8.56
C LEU A 19 -2.73 41.85 9.06
N ASP A 20 -1.74 42.62 9.40
CA ASP A 20 -1.91 44.01 9.85
C ASP A 20 -2.90 44.15 11.00
N GLY A 21 -2.89 43.17 11.95
CA GLY A 21 -3.80 43.15 13.10
C GLY A 21 -5.18 42.58 12.81
N LYS A 22 -5.44 42.07 11.59
CA LYS A 22 -6.67 41.38 11.25
C LYS A 22 -6.40 39.86 11.21
N LYS A 23 -7.15 39.12 12.00
CA LYS A 23 -7.07 37.65 12.00
C LYS A 23 -8.02 37.08 10.97
N GLU A 24 -7.48 36.32 10.02
CA GLU A 24 -8.23 35.64 8.97
C GLU A 24 -8.01 34.14 9.07
N SER A 25 -9.06 33.35 8.87
CA SER A 25 -8.97 31.90 8.79
C SER A 25 -8.52 31.51 7.38
N VAL A 26 -7.42 30.77 7.30
CA VAL A 26 -6.82 30.35 6.05
C VAL A 26 -6.46 28.87 6.09
N LEU A 27 -6.37 28.28 4.92
CA LEU A 27 -5.96 26.92 4.69
C LEU A 27 -4.69 26.93 3.84
N LEU A 28 -3.73 26.06 4.14
CA LEU A 28 -2.58 25.85 3.28
C LEU A 28 -3.02 25.11 2.02
N ARG A 29 -2.77 25.69 0.84
CA ARG A 29 -3.13 25.08 -0.45
C ARG A 29 -1.94 24.43 -1.11
N ASP A 30 -0.85 25.16 -1.19
CA ASP A 30 0.39 24.68 -1.80
C ASP A 30 1.61 25.35 -1.17
N PHE A 31 2.77 24.72 -1.31
CA PHE A 31 4.03 25.26 -0.86
C PHE A 31 5.18 24.80 -1.76
N GLN A 32 6.14 25.67 -1.95
CA GLN A 32 7.34 25.37 -2.72
C GLN A 32 8.56 25.46 -1.83
N MET A 33 9.33 24.39 -1.80
CA MET A 33 10.60 24.33 -1.05
C MET A 33 11.80 24.39 -2.00
N HIS A 34 12.88 24.96 -1.52
CA HIS A 34 14.12 24.94 -2.28
C HIS A 34 14.69 23.51 -2.34
N PRO A 35 15.14 22.99 -3.52
CA PRO A 35 15.57 21.61 -3.71
C PRO A 35 16.64 21.11 -2.76
N PHE A 36 17.64 21.95 -2.41
CA PHE A 36 18.74 21.54 -1.53
C PHE A 36 18.91 22.41 -0.28
N ARG A 37 18.31 23.60 -0.22
CA ARG A 37 18.34 24.45 0.97
C ARG A 37 17.06 24.28 1.76
N GLN A 38 17.15 24.32 3.08
CA GLN A 38 15.99 24.28 3.98
C GLN A 38 15.27 25.63 4.03
N GLN A 39 14.87 26.12 2.86
CA GLN A 39 14.20 27.41 2.67
C GLN A 39 12.90 27.21 1.92
N VAL A 40 11.87 27.87 2.38
CA VAL A 40 10.58 27.93 1.70
C VAL A 40 10.62 29.06 0.69
N GLN A 41 10.28 28.78 -0.57
CA GLN A 41 10.27 29.76 -1.67
C GLN A 41 8.90 30.42 -1.79
N HIS A 42 7.84 29.63 -1.72
CA HIS A 42 6.47 30.10 -1.85
C HIS A 42 5.52 29.33 -0.94
N ILE A 43 4.47 29.99 -0.48
CA ILE A 43 3.38 29.38 0.29
C ILE A 43 2.07 30.01 -0.16
N ASP A 44 1.12 29.19 -0.55
CA ASP A 44 -0.19 29.61 -0.97
C ASP A 44 -1.22 29.33 0.12
N PHE A 45 -1.88 30.40 0.56
CA PHE A 45 -2.96 30.32 1.53
C PHE A 45 -4.30 30.65 0.86
N GLN A 46 -5.28 29.79 1.09
CA GLN A 46 -6.65 30.01 0.68
C GLN A 46 -7.47 30.52 1.87
N ARG A 47 -8.15 31.66 1.72
CA ARG A 47 -9.11 32.15 2.72
C ARG A 47 -10.30 31.21 2.78
N VAL A 48 -10.72 30.90 4.00
CA VAL A 48 -11.79 29.94 4.26
C VAL A 48 -12.98 30.63 4.91
N ASP A 49 -14.15 30.48 4.28
CA ASP A 49 -15.44 30.88 4.81
C ASP A 49 -16.08 29.69 5.54
N ALA A 50 -16.56 29.88 6.76
CA ALA A 50 -17.15 28.81 7.58
C ALA A 50 -18.36 28.10 6.94
N LYS A 51 -19.01 28.71 5.94
CA LYS A 51 -20.23 28.17 5.29
C LYS A 51 -19.98 27.53 3.94
N LYS A 52 -18.77 27.63 3.41
CA LYS A 52 -18.43 27.04 2.09
C LYS A 52 -17.74 25.70 2.25
N LYS A 53 -18.13 24.72 1.43
CA LYS A 53 -17.41 23.46 1.31
C LYS A 53 -16.04 23.73 0.70
N ILE A 54 -15.02 23.09 1.24
CA ILE A 54 -13.63 23.16 0.78
C ILE A 54 -13.19 21.83 0.23
N HIS A 55 -12.35 21.86 -0.81
CA HIS A 55 -11.67 20.68 -1.35
C HIS A 55 -10.28 20.62 -0.74
N MET A 56 -9.95 19.50 -0.13
CA MET A 56 -8.69 19.31 0.58
C MET A 56 -8.13 17.92 0.36
N LYS A 57 -6.80 17.83 0.35
CA LYS A 57 -6.08 16.57 0.42
C LYS A 57 -5.74 16.28 1.88
N VAL A 58 -6.12 15.11 2.35
CA VAL A 58 -5.88 14.66 3.72
C VAL A 58 -5.01 13.40 3.67
N PRO A 59 -3.93 13.33 4.46
CA PRO A 59 -3.05 12.17 4.47
C PRO A 59 -3.73 10.94 5.10
N LEU A 60 -3.32 9.77 4.61
CA LEU A 60 -3.72 8.47 5.11
C LEU A 60 -2.62 7.91 6.02
N HIS A 61 -2.95 7.59 7.27
CA HIS A 61 -2.07 6.90 8.19
C HIS A 61 -2.38 5.41 8.21
N PHE A 62 -1.43 4.62 7.81
CA PHE A 62 -1.54 3.18 7.81
C PHE A 62 -1.07 2.61 9.13
N VAL A 63 -1.96 1.90 9.82
CA VAL A 63 -1.67 1.24 11.09
C VAL A 63 -1.66 -0.27 10.94
N ASN A 64 -0.90 -0.96 11.82
CA ASN A 64 -0.84 -2.43 11.87
C ASN A 64 -0.28 -3.11 10.60
N ALA A 65 0.56 -2.43 9.83
CA ALA A 65 1.19 -2.97 8.62
C ALA A 65 1.99 -4.27 8.88
N GLU A 66 2.69 -4.35 10.03
CA GLU A 66 3.53 -5.50 10.40
C GLU A 66 2.72 -6.71 10.89
N ILE A 67 1.46 -6.49 11.30
CA ILE A 67 0.59 -7.53 11.86
C ILE A 67 -0.21 -8.22 10.75
N ALA A 68 -0.32 -7.59 9.58
CA ALA A 68 -1.05 -8.09 8.42
C ALA A 68 -0.63 -9.53 8.07
N PRO A 69 -1.56 -10.50 7.95
CA PRO A 69 -1.25 -11.90 7.65
C PRO A 69 -0.48 -12.04 6.32
N GLY A 70 -0.83 -11.26 5.31
CA GLY A 70 -0.11 -11.25 4.03
C GLY A 70 1.35 -10.83 4.11
N VAL A 71 1.75 -10.06 5.13
CA VAL A 71 3.17 -9.68 5.35
C VAL A 71 3.86 -10.70 6.24
N LYS A 72 3.21 -11.07 7.36
CA LYS A 72 3.84 -11.89 8.40
C LYS A 72 3.94 -13.36 8.00
N THR A 73 2.92 -13.91 7.35
CA THR A 73 2.84 -15.33 6.99
C THR A 73 3.42 -15.58 5.60
N ASP A 74 3.06 -14.73 4.66
CA ASP A 74 3.37 -14.96 3.24
C ASP A 74 4.55 -14.12 2.73
N GLY A 75 5.15 -13.29 3.59
CA GLY A 75 6.30 -12.46 3.23
C GLY A 75 6.00 -11.41 2.15
N GLY A 76 4.74 -11.02 2.01
CA GLY A 76 4.30 -9.99 1.06
C GLY A 76 4.80 -8.59 1.44
N ILE A 77 4.86 -7.72 0.46
CA ILE A 77 5.19 -6.29 0.65
C ILE A 77 3.92 -5.47 0.44
N ILE A 78 3.62 -4.58 1.39
CA ILE A 78 2.52 -3.64 1.26
C ILE A 78 2.95 -2.52 0.32
N SER A 79 2.19 -2.32 -0.74
CA SER A 79 2.31 -1.18 -1.65
C SER A 79 1.19 -0.20 -1.35
N HIS A 80 1.56 1.02 -0.96
CA HIS A 80 0.64 2.13 -0.78
C HIS A 80 0.37 2.77 -2.14
N VAL A 81 -0.85 2.63 -2.65
CA VAL A 81 -1.26 3.21 -3.93
C VAL A 81 -1.67 4.66 -3.76
N LEU A 82 -2.43 4.94 -2.69
CA LEU A 82 -2.85 6.28 -2.32
C LEU A 82 -2.29 6.62 -0.94
N THR A 83 -1.60 7.73 -0.85
CA THR A 83 -1.08 8.28 0.41
C THR A 83 -1.91 9.44 0.93
N GLU A 84 -2.66 10.08 0.03
CA GLU A 84 -3.53 11.21 0.32
C GLU A 84 -4.90 10.98 -0.31
N LEU A 85 -5.96 11.43 0.36
CA LEU A 85 -7.33 11.34 -0.11
C LEU A 85 -7.90 12.74 -0.31
N GLU A 86 -8.42 13.03 -1.51
CA GLU A 86 -9.12 14.29 -1.77
C GLU A 86 -10.55 14.21 -1.27
N ILE A 87 -10.89 15.15 -0.39
CA ILE A 87 -12.20 15.22 0.24
C ILE A 87 -12.84 16.59 0.07
N ILE A 88 -14.14 16.60 0.19
CA ILE A 88 -14.97 17.81 0.23
C ILE A 88 -15.63 17.84 1.60
N CYS A 89 -15.33 18.84 2.40
CA CYS A 89 -15.91 18.98 3.73
C CYS A 89 -16.17 20.45 4.09
N LEU A 90 -16.91 20.65 5.17
CA LEU A 90 -16.98 21.96 5.82
C LEU A 90 -15.72 22.19 6.66
N PRO A 91 -15.28 23.43 6.84
CA PRO A 91 -14.12 23.74 7.66
C PRO A 91 -14.20 23.20 9.10
N ALA A 92 -15.39 23.09 9.66
CA ALA A 92 -15.60 22.57 11.01
C ALA A 92 -15.38 21.06 11.14
N ASP A 93 -15.57 20.31 10.04
CA ASP A 93 -15.53 18.86 10.02
C ASP A 93 -14.24 18.32 9.36
N LEU A 94 -13.22 19.17 9.21
CA LEU A 94 -11.95 18.80 8.57
C LEU A 94 -11.14 17.86 9.47
N PRO A 95 -10.90 16.60 9.05
CA PRO A 95 -10.03 15.68 9.79
C PRO A 95 -8.55 15.99 9.51
N THR A 96 -7.70 15.77 10.48
CA THR A 96 -6.24 15.95 10.33
C THR A 96 -5.59 14.82 9.53
N ALA A 97 -6.07 13.59 9.71
CA ALA A 97 -5.62 12.40 9.01
C ALA A 97 -6.71 11.32 9.05
N PHE A 98 -6.64 10.35 8.15
CA PHE A 98 -7.46 9.14 8.20
C PHE A 98 -6.61 7.95 8.62
N GLU A 99 -7.10 7.17 9.55
CA GLU A 99 -6.45 5.93 9.97
C GLU A 99 -7.01 4.75 9.17
N VAL A 100 -6.13 4.03 8.49
CA VAL A 100 -6.44 2.82 7.71
C VAL A 100 -5.81 1.61 8.40
N ASP A 101 -6.63 0.68 8.87
CA ASP A 101 -6.16 -0.54 9.52
C ASP A 101 -5.87 -1.62 8.50
N LEU A 102 -4.63 -2.10 8.47
CA LEU A 102 -4.14 -3.13 7.57
C LEU A 102 -4.13 -4.53 8.19
N SER A 103 -4.63 -4.70 9.42
CA SER A 103 -4.54 -5.95 10.18
C SER A 103 -5.21 -7.16 9.50
N GLY A 104 -6.22 -6.94 8.67
CA GLY A 104 -6.95 -7.98 7.95
C GLY A 104 -6.49 -8.22 6.52
N LEU A 105 -5.36 -7.63 6.08
CA LEU A 105 -4.96 -7.67 4.68
C LEU A 105 -4.18 -8.93 4.36
N GLU A 106 -4.75 -9.77 3.50
CA GLU A 106 -4.15 -11.00 2.98
C GLU A 106 -3.39 -10.75 1.68
N LEU A 107 -2.59 -11.74 1.28
CA LEU A 107 -1.79 -11.69 0.06
C LEU A 107 -2.69 -11.64 -1.19
N GLY A 108 -2.40 -10.68 -2.08
CA GLY A 108 -3.19 -10.44 -3.30
C GLY A 108 -4.50 -9.68 -3.08
N HIS A 109 -4.84 -9.36 -1.83
CA HIS A 109 -5.98 -8.51 -1.53
C HIS A 109 -5.60 -7.03 -1.48
N SER A 110 -6.57 -6.16 -1.73
CA SER A 110 -6.46 -4.70 -1.68
C SER A 110 -7.52 -4.12 -0.76
N ILE A 111 -7.16 -3.09 -0.03
CA ILE A 111 -8.10 -2.26 0.71
C ILE A 111 -8.55 -1.13 -0.20
N HIS A 112 -9.85 -0.91 -0.26
CA HIS A 112 -10.49 0.11 -1.07
C HIS A 112 -10.88 1.33 -0.23
N ILE A 113 -11.14 2.45 -0.88
CA ILE A 113 -11.59 3.68 -0.21
C ILE A 113 -12.90 3.44 0.58
N ALA A 114 -13.75 2.51 0.11
CA ALA A 114 -14.98 2.13 0.81
C ALA A 114 -14.77 1.60 2.22
N ASP A 115 -13.62 0.97 2.48
CA ASP A 115 -13.26 0.37 3.77
C ASP A 115 -12.67 1.39 4.76
N VAL A 116 -12.34 2.58 4.27
CA VAL A 116 -11.81 3.67 5.10
C VAL A 116 -12.93 4.31 5.90
N LYS A 117 -12.73 4.43 7.21
CA LYS A 117 -13.69 5.07 8.11
C LYS A 117 -13.71 6.57 7.90
N LEU A 118 -14.68 7.05 7.12
CA LEU A 118 -14.90 8.47 6.90
C LEU A 118 -15.72 9.07 8.07
N PRO A 119 -15.31 10.21 8.64
CA PRO A 119 -16.10 10.91 9.64
C PRO A 119 -17.35 11.53 9.01
N LYS A 120 -18.31 11.91 9.85
CA LYS A 120 -19.55 12.54 9.40
C LYS A 120 -19.25 13.92 8.79
N GLY A 121 -19.90 14.23 7.67
CA GLY A 121 -19.75 15.54 7.01
C GLY A 121 -18.63 15.61 5.96
N VAL A 122 -17.92 14.52 5.73
CA VAL A 122 -16.88 14.41 4.69
C VAL A 122 -17.44 13.67 3.48
N GLU A 123 -17.34 14.28 2.31
CA GLU A 123 -17.68 13.70 1.01
C GLU A 123 -16.38 13.44 0.24
N LEU A 124 -16.32 12.35 -0.51
CA LEU A 124 -15.20 12.08 -1.42
C LEU A 124 -15.25 13.03 -2.62
N ALA A 125 -14.10 13.49 -3.07
CA ALA A 125 -14.02 14.26 -4.31
C ALA A 125 -14.37 13.39 -5.51
N HIS A 126 -14.90 13.99 -6.57
CA HIS A 126 -15.38 13.31 -7.78
C HIS A 126 -14.32 12.50 -8.52
N HIS A 127 -13.04 12.69 -8.21
CA HIS A 127 -11.91 11.98 -8.84
C HIS A 127 -11.63 10.61 -8.19
N HIS A 128 -12.15 10.37 -6.99
CA HIS A 128 -11.99 9.10 -6.28
C HIS A 128 -13.27 8.30 -6.29
N HIS A 129 -13.17 7.05 -6.69
CA HIS A 129 -14.26 6.10 -6.64
C HIS A 129 -14.11 5.19 -5.41
N ALA A 130 -15.23 4.76 -4.85
CA ALA A 130 -15.23 3.83 -3.71
C ALA A 130 -14.45 2.53 -3.99
N GLY A 131 -14.30 2.16 -5.26
CA GLY A 131 -13.54 1.00 -5.71
C GLY A 131 -12.04 1.23 -5.91
N ASP A 132 -11.52 2.46 -5.72
CA ASP A 132 -10.09 2.71 -5.88
C ASP A 132 -9.32 2.04 -4.73
N ALA A 133 -8.23 1.35 -5.09
CA ALA A 133 -7.38 0.68 -4.12
C ALA A 133 -6.51 1.69 -3.38
N VAL A 134 -6.48 1.61 -2.06
CA VAL A 134 -5.66 2.43 -1.16
C VAL A 134 -4.34 1.77 -0.87
N ALA A 135 -4.37 0.49 -0.52
CA ALA A 135 -3.20 -0.32 -0.25
C ALA A 135 -3.39 -1.74 -0.80
N THR A 136 -2.31 -2.33 -1.30
CA THR A 136 -2.30 -3.69 -1.84
C THR A 136 -1.13 -4.47 -1.26
N VAL A 137 -1.29 -5.79 -1.04
CA VAL A 137 -0.17 -6.67 -0.69
C VAL A 137 0.24 -7.45 -1.93
N GLN A 138 1.52 -7.35 -2.27
CA GLN A 138 2.10 -8.04 -3.42
C GLN A 138 3.25 -8.93 -2.97
N VAL A 139 3.42 -10.05 -3.67
CA VAL A 139 4.59 -10.91 -3.47
C VAL A 139 5.80 -10.25 -4.12
N PRO A 140 6.93 -10.09 -3.43
CA PRO A 140 8.15 -9.61 -4.05
C PRO A 140 8.64 -10.61 -5.11
N ARG A 141 9.08 -10.11 -6.26
CA ARG A 141 9.52 -10.97 -7.39
C ARG A 141 10.61 -11.95 -7.00
N GLY A 142 11.51 -11.56 -6.10
CA GLY A 142 12.57 -12.46 -5.62
C GLY A 142 12.05 -13.65 -4.80
N ALA A 143 10.92 -13.54 -4.13
CA ALA A 143 10.30 -14.66 -3.42
C ALA A 143 9.61 -15.64 -4.40
N VAL A 144 9.09 -15.14 -5.51
CA VAL A 144 8.49 -15.97 -6.57
C VAL A 144 9.57 -16.76 -7.31
N GLU A 145 10.72 -16.14 -7.59
CA GLU A 145 11.87 -16.83 -8.20
C GLU A 145 12.45 -17.90 -7.27
N ALA A 146 12.61 -17.60 -5.97
CA ALA A 146 13.08 -18.57 -4.98
C ALA A 146 12.10 -19.74 -4.80
N ALA A 147 10.78 -19.49 -4.88
CA ALA A 147 9.78 -20.53 -4.82
C ALA A 147 9.72 -21.37 -6.11
N ALA A 148 9.97 -20.76 -7.27
CA ALA A 148 10.07 -21.46 -8.55
C ALA A 148 11.33 -22.34 -8.62
N ASP A 149 12.47 -21.84 -8.13
CA ASP A 149 13.72 -22.62 -8.06
C ASP A 149 13.60 -23.79 -7.07
N ALA A 150 12.96 -23.57 -5.91
CA ALA A 150 12.71 -24.65 -4.94
C ALA A 150 11.73 -25.71 -5.48
N ALA A 151 10.75 -25.33 -6.29
CA ALA A 151 9.84 -26.24 -6.94
C ALA A 151 10.53 -27.02 -8.09
N ALA A 152 11.47 -26.38 -8.80
CA ALA A 152 12.26 -27.01 -9.84
C ALA A 152 13.26 -28.05 -9.24
N ASP A 153 13.91 -27.72 -8.12
CA ASP A 153 14.79 -28.65 -7.40
C ASP A 153 14.02 -29.84 -6.81
N ALA A 154 12.82 -29.63 -6.28
CA ALA A 154 11.97 -30.72 -5.78
C ALA A 154 11.53 -31.67 -6.92
N ALA A 155 11.19 -31.12 -8.10
CA ALA A 155 10.82 -31.92 -9.27
C ALA A 155 12.03 -32.73 -9.84
N VAL A 156 13.24 -32.19 -9.80
CA VAL A 156 14.45 -32.86 -10.21
C VAL A 156 14.85 -33.97 -9.22
N ALA A 157 14.64 -33.73 -7.90
CA ALA A 157 14.88 -34.76 -6.87
C ALA A 157 13.91 -35.93 -6.98
N GLU A 158 12.63 -35.69 -7.30
CA GLU A 158 11.62 -36.72 -7.48
C GLU A 158 11.84 -37.51 -8.76
N ALA A 159 12.30 -36.89 -9.87
CA ALA A 159 12.68 -37.54 -11.09
C ALA A 159 13.94 -38.39 -10.91
N ALA A 160 14.91 -37.98 -10.10
CA ALA A 160 16.12 -38.76 -9.79
C ALA A 160 15.81 -39.99 -8.89
N ALA A 161 14.83 -39.86 -7.95
CA ALA A 161 14.38 -40.98 -7.14
C ALA A 161 13.60 -42.04 -7.96
N ALA A 162 12.82 -41.62 -8.94
CA ALA A 162 12.09 -42.51 -9.84
C ALA A 162 13.05 -43.25 -10.82
N ALA A 163 14.17 -42.63 -11.25
CA ALA A 163 15.16 -43.23 -12.12
C ALA A 163 16.03 -44.25 -11.39
N SER A 164 16.23 -44.17 -10.08
CA SER A 164 16.98 -45.15 -9.28
C SER A 164 16.20 -46.38 -8.88
N ALA A 165 14.86 -46.37 -8.98
CA ALA A 165 14.01 -47.51 -8.65
C ALA A 165 13.82 -48.52 -9.80
N THR A 166 14.24 -48.16 -11.03
CA THR A 166 14.09 -49.04 -12.23
C THR A 166 15.33 -49.83 -12.58
N ALA A 167 16.42 -49.74 -11.81
CA ALA A 167 17.72 -50.42 -12.09
C ALA A 167 17.99 -51.63 -11.21
N ALA A 168 16.97 -52.24 -10.60
CA ALA A 168 17.15 -53.45 -9.80
C ALA A 168 16.10 -54.51 -10.16
N ALA A 169 16.29 -55.21 -11.23
CA ALA A 169 15.69 -56.52 -11.43
C ALA A 169 16.72 -57.49 -12.00
N PRO A 170 16.95 -58.66 -11.38
CA PRO A 170 18.11 -59.48 -11.65
C PRO A 170 17.86 -60.43 -12.83
N ALA A 171 18.96 -60.64 -13.53
CA ALA A 171 19.11 -61.75 -14.49
C ALA A 171 19.10 -63.11 -13.75
N ALA A 172 18.22 -63.98 -14.08
CA ALA A 172 18.45 -65.40 -13.86
C ALA A 172 17.63 -66.26 -14.82
N ALA A 173 18.37 -67.16 -15.44
CA ALA A 173 18.07 -68.45 -15.92
C ALA A 173 17.49 -68.58 -17.34
N ALA A 174 18.29 -68.86 -18.30
CA ALA A 174 18.91 -70.13 -18.68
C ALA A 174 17.91 -71.11 -19.32
N ALA A 175 18.40 -71.62 -20.42
CA ALA A 175 18.10 -72.92 -21.06
C ALA A 175 17.29 -72.86 -22.36
N ALA A 176 18.07 -73.04 -23.39
CA ALA A 176 17.66 -73.73 -24.61
C ALA A 176 17.23 -75.18 -24.26
N PRO A 177 16.65 -75.98 -25.13
CA PRO A 177 17.14 -76.23 -26.45
C PRO A 177 16.13 -76.55 -27.58
N ALA A 178 16.68 -76.42 -28.76
CA ALA A 178 16.58 -77.31 -29.92
C ALA A 178 15.27 -77.89 -30.47
N ALA A 179 15.15 -77.70 -31.71
CA ALA A 179 14.97 -78.73 -32.72
C ALA A 179 13.69 -78.72 -33.58
N LYS A 180 14.02 -78.68 -34.87
CA LYS A 180 13.34 -79.37 -35.97
C LYS A 180 11.93 -78.93 -36.37
N LYS A 181 11.75 -78.42 -37.52
CA LYS A 181 11.80 -78.96 -38.85
C LYS A 181 11.55 -77.83 -39.86
#